data_bc765ddd8b670c8e58d39cee7cdc514f
#
_entry.id   bc765ddd8b670c8e58d39cee7cdc514f
#
_cell.length_a   1.000
_cell.length_b   1.000
_cell.length_c   1.000
_cell.angle_alpha   90.00
_cell.angle_beta   90.00
_cell.angle_gamma   90.00
#
_symmetry.space_group_name_H-M   'P 1'
#
loop_
_entity.id
_entity.type
_entity.pdbx_description
1 polymer ?
#
loop_
_entity_poly.entity_id
_entity_poly.type
_entity_poly.pdbx_seq_one_letter_code
_entity_poly.pdbx_strand_id
1 'polypeptide(L)'
;MAKVAGIVAAMRANPAGVRFADLCRVCEHYFGDARQAASSHRVYRTPWPGDPRVNIQEGKGGKAKAYQVRQVLRAIDKLNGAGNAN
;
A
#
# COMPACT_ATOMS: atom_id res chain seq x y z
N MET A 1 -15.79 -10.00 -4.55
CA MET A 1 -14.56 -9.61 -3.90
C MET A 1 -13.65 -8.89 -4.88
N ALA A 2 -13.12 -7.75 -4.52
CA ALA A 2 -12.28 -6.98 -5.42
C ALA A 2 -10.92 -7.66 -5.60
N LYS A 3 -10.48 -7.74 -6.84
CA LYS A 3 -9.15 -8.23 -7.15
C LYS A 3 -8.12 -7.14 -6.85
N VAL A 4 -6.91 -7.56 -6.51
CA VAL A 4 -5.83 -6.61 -6.19
C VAL A 4 -5.64 -5.58 -7.31
N ALA A 5 -5.65 -6.02 -8.58
CA ALA A 5 -5.50 -5.09 -9.70
C ALA A 5 -6.58 -4.00 -9.70
N GLY A 6 -7.83 -4.38 -9.38
CA GLY A 6 -8.92 -3.41 -9.30
C GLY A 6 -8.75 -2.44 -8.14
N ILE A 7 -8.25 -2.94 -7.01
CA ILE A 7 -7.99 -2.08 -5.86
C ILE A 7 -6.87 -1.08 -6.20
N VAL A 8 -5.80 -1.54 -6.85
CA VAL A 8 -4.71 -0.65 -7.24
C VAL A 8 -5.20 0.43 -8.20
N ALA A 9 -6.04 0.05 -9.16
CA ALA A 9 -6.62 1.04 -10.07
C ALA A 9 -7.43 2.09 -9.32
N ALA A 10 -8.22 1.66 -8.33
CA ALA A 10 -9.00 2.59 -7.50
C ALA A 10 -8.10 3.48 -6.65
N MET A 11 -6.99 2.95 -6.14
CA MET A 11 -6.02 3.72 -5.39
C MET A 11 -5.42 4.84 -6.24
N ARG A 12 -5.10 4.55 -7.49
CA ARG A 12 -4.55 5.56 -8.40
C ARG A 12 -5.58 6.63 -8.74
N ALA A 13 -6.83 6.21 -8.91
CA ALA A 13 -7.91 7.14 -9.27
C ALA A 13 -8.30 8.03 -8.09
N ASN A 14 -8.31 7.49 -6.87
CA ASN A 14 -8.76 8.24 -5.70
C ASN A 14 -8.07 7.75 -4.43
N PRO A 15 -6.86 8.24 -4.16
CA PRO A 15 -6.11 7.79 -2.97
C PRO A 15 -6.84 8.04 -1.64
N ALA A 16 -7.72 9.04 -1.59
CA ALA A 16 -8.43 9.37 -0.37
C ALA A 16 -9.65 8.49 -0.11
N GLY A 17 -10.05 7.68 -1.08
CA GLY A 17 -11.24 6.84 -0.97
C GLY A 17 -10.96 5.37 -0.73
N VAL A 18 -9.75 5.01 -0.31
CA VAL A 18 -9.34 3.61 -0.19
C VAL A 18 -9.62 3.11 1.23
N ARG A 19 -10.25 1.95 1.35
CA ARG A 19 -10.47 1.32 2.64
C ARG A 19 -9.16 0.71 3.14
N PHE A 20 -8.94 0.84 4.46
CA PHE A 20 -7.72 0.29 5.06
C PHE A 20 -7.58 -1.22 4.81
N ALA A 21 -8.68 -1.96 4.94
CA ALA A 21 -8.64 -3.41 4.69
C ALA A 21 -8.20 -3.73 3.26
N ASP A 22 -8.64 -2.94 2.28
CA ASP A 22 -8.24 -3.13 0.90
C ASP A 22 -6.76 -2.81 0.70
N LEU A 23 -6.27 -1.74 1.34
CA LEU A 23 -4.86 -1.41 1.27
C LEU A 23 -3.99 -2.51 1.88
N CYS A 24 -4.44 -3.10 2.99
CA CYS A 24 -3.74 -4.24 3.59
C CYS A 24 -3.63 -5.41 2.60
N ARG A 25 -4.70 -5.69 1.87
CA ARG A 25 -4.69 -6.79 0.88
C ARG A 25 -3.69 -6.53 -0.23
N VAL A 26 -3.63 -5.29 -0.70
CA VAL A 26 -2.66 -4.91 -1.73
C VAL A 26 -1.24 -5.06 -1.22
N CYS A 27 -0.98 -4.59 0.00
CA CYS A 27 0.35 -4.71 0.58
C CYS A 27 0.76 -6.17 0.77
N GLU A 28 -0.16 -7.00 1.23
CA GLU A 28 0.12 -8.43 1.41
C GLU A 28 0.42 -9.11 0.08
N HIS A 29 -0.28 -8.70 -0.98
CA HIS A 29 -0.04 -9.28 -2.29
C HIS A 29 1.36 -8.94 -2.82
N TYR A 30 1.80 -7.69 -2.65
CA TYR A 30 3.06 -7.24 -3.24
C TYR A 30 4.26 -7.43 -2.32
N PHE A 31 4.07 -7.37 -1.00
CA PHE A 31 5.17 -7.33 -0.05
C PHE A 31 5.15 -8.47 0.97
N GLY A 32 4.13 -9.34 0.88
CA GLY A 32 4.01 -10.47 1.80
C GLY A 32 3.39 -10.05 3.12
N ASP A 33 3.53 -10.91 4.13
CA ASP A 33 2.92 -10.67 5.43
C ASP A 33 3.53 -9.45 6.10
N ALA A 34 2.71 -8.76 6.88
CA ALA A 34 3.18 -7.60 7.62
C ALA A 34 4.28 -8.00 8.59
N ARG A 35 5.34 -7.22 8.61
CA ARG A 35 6.44 -7.38 9.56
C ARG A 35 5.99 -7.05 10.98
N GLN A 36 5.13 -6.04 11.09
CA GLN A 36 4.46 -5.65 12.32
C GLN A 36 3.00 -5.45 12.00
N ALA A 37 2.12 -6.05 12.80
CA ALA A 37 0.69 -5.98 12.56
C ALA A 37 -0.03 -5.72 13.86
N ALA A 38 -0.42 -4.46 14.07
CA ALA A 38 -1.41 -4.10 15.06
C ALA A 38 -2.75 -3.95 14.35
N SER A 39 -3.83 -3.83 15.09
CA SER A 39 -5.16 -3.76 14.49
C SER A 39 -5.33 -2.60 13.52
N SER A 40 -4.64 -1.47 13.77
CA SER A 40 -4.79 -0.26 12.98
C SER A 40 -3.49 0.23 12.37
N HIS A 41 -2.40 -0.54 12.48
CA HIS A 41 -1.09 -0.09 12.00
C HIS A 41 -0.30 -1.31 11.53
N ARG A 42 0.22 -1.25 10.31
CA ARG A 42 0.97 -2.35 9.73
C ARG A 42 2.19 -1.86 9.00
N VAL A 43 3.28 -2.60 9.16
CA VAL A 43 4.55 -2.33 8.51
C VAL A 43 4.92 -3.53 7.66
N TYR A 44 5.24 -3.30 6.40
CA TYR A 44 5.60 -4.35 5.46
C TYR A 44 7.07 -4.19 5.04
N ARG A 45 7.72 -5.30 4.76
CA ARG A 45 9.10 -5.29 4.28
C ARG A 45 9.15 -4.94 2.81
N THR A 46 10.18 -4.21 2.44
CA THR A 46 10.47 -3.91 1.05
C THR A 46 11.85 -4.44 0.70
N PRO A 47 12.09 -4.84 -0.56
CA PRO A 47 13.40 -5.39 -0.97
C PRO A 47 14.47 -4.33 -1.19
N TRP A 48 14.28 -3.14 -0.68
CA TRP A 48 15.28 -2.07 -0.74
C TRP A 48 15.35 -1.38 0.62
N PRO A 49 16.48 -0.74 0.95
CA PRO A 49 16.57 0.07 2.16
C PRO A 49 15.93 1.45 1.93
N GLY A 50 15.37 2.01 2.99
CA GLY A 50 14.84 3.36 2.93
C GLY A 50 13.51 3.47 2.18
N ASP A 51 13.24 4.67 1.68
CA ASP A 51 11.99 4.98 1.02
C ASP A 51 11.92 4.46 -0.42
N PRO A 52 10.75 4.21 -0.92
CA PRO A 52 9.47 4.28 -0.21
C PRO A 52 9.27 3.09 0.73
N ARG A 53 9.05 3.37 1.99
CA ARG A 53 8.70 2.34 2.98
C ARG A 53 7.19 2.12 2.95
N VAL A 54 6.78 0.92 3.32
CA VAL A 54 5.37 0.58 3.36
C VAL A 54 4.94 0.47 4.82
N ASN A 55 4.33 1.54 5.30
CA ASN A 55 3.90 1.72 6.68
C ASN A 55 2.53 2.37 6.62
N ILE A 56 1.49 1.62 6.98
CA ILE A 56 0.12 2.07 6.79
C ILE A 56 -0.65 2.08 8.10
N GLN A 57 -1.53 3.04 8.24
CA GLN A 57 -2.39 3.21 9.42
C GLN A 57 -3.82 3.41 9.00
N GLU A 58 -4.73 2.85 9.78
CA GLU A 58 -6.15 3.12 9.59
C GLU A 58 -6.45 4.54 10.03
N GLY A 59 -7.10 5.27 9.14
CA GLY A 59 -7.55 6.61 9.43
C GLY A 59 -9.02 6.64 9.82
N LYS A 60 -9.59 7.82 9.75
CA LYS A 60 -10.97 8.07 10.13
C LYS A 60 -11.92 7.27 9.24
N GLY A 61 -12.93 6.66 9.87
CA GLY A 61 -13.95 5.94 9.12
C GLY A 61 -13.49 4.65 8.46
N GLY A 62 -12.41 4.05 8.95
CA GLY A 62 -11.88 2.81 8.40
C GLY A 62 -11.16 2.99 7.09
N LYS A 63 -10.84 4.21 6.69
CA LYS A 63 -10.13 4.48 5.45
C LYS A 63 -8.64 4.58 5.67
N ALA A 64 -7.88 4.23 4.63
CA ALA A 64 -6.45 4.43 4.63
C ALA A 64 -6.14 5.92 4.47
N LYS A 65 -5.02 6.35 5.01
CA LYS A 65 -4.57 7.73 4.85
C LYS A 65 -4.06 7.94 3.43
N ALA A 66 -4.55 9.00 2.78
CA ALA A 66 -4.26 9.24 1.37
C ALA A 66 -2.77 9.31 1.06
N TYR A 67 -1.98 9.95 1.92
CA TYR A 67 -0.55 10.06 1.67
C TYR A 67 0.14 8.70 1.74
N GLN A 68 -0.37 7.78 2.57
CA GLN A 68 0.17 6.44 2.66
C GLN A 68 -0.25 5.59 1.46
N VAL A 69 -1.45 5.80 0.94
CA VAL A 69 -1.88 5.16 -0.31
C VAL A 69 -0.92 5.54 -1.44
N ARG A 70 -0.59 6.82 -1.55
CA ARG A 70 0.36 7.29 -2.57
C ARG A 70 1.74 6.68 -2.37
N GLN A 71 2.17 6.53 -1.12
CA GLN A 71 3.45 5.93 -0.81
C GLN A 71 3.48 4.45 -1.21
N VAL A 72 2.39 3.73 -0.95
CA VAL A 72 2.28 2.33 -1.37
C VAL A 72 2.33 2.22 -2.90
N LEU A 73 1.66 3.13 -3.60
CA LEU A 73 1.71 3.13 -5.06
C LEU A 73 3.13 3.34 -5.58
N ARG A 74 3.89 4.24 -4.96
CA ARG A 74 5.30 4.44 -5.32
C ARG A 74 6.13 3.18 -5.07
N ALA A 75 5.84 2.50 -3.95
CA ALA A 75 6.53 1.26 -3.63
C ALA A 75 6.20 0.16 -4.64
N ILE A 76 4.95 0.05 -5.05
CA ILE A 76 4.54 -0.92 -6.07
C ILE A 76 5.26 -0.63 -7.40
N ASP A 77 5.30 0.65 -7.79
CA ASP A 77 5.96 1.03 -9.03
C ASP A 77 7.46 0.72 -8.97
N LYS A 78 8.09 0.96 -7.84
CA LYS A 78 9.49 0.63 -7.66
C LYS A 78 9.71 -0.89 -7.71
N LEU A 79 8.84 -1.65 -7.07
CA LEU A 79 8.91 -3.11 -7.07
C LEU A 79 8.81 -3.66 -8.49
N ASN A 80 7.96 -3.07 -9.31
CA ASN A 80 7.75 -3.49 -10.69
C ASN A 80 8.80 -2.91 -11.64
N GLY A 81 9.77 -2.16 -11.14
CA GLY A 81 10.81 -1.60 -11.95
C GLY A 81 10.46 -0.31 -12.67
N ALA A 82 9.25 0.22 -12.47
CA ALA A 82 8.83 1.42 -13.17
C ALA A 82 9.70 2.63 -12.81
N GLY A 83 10.07 2.72 -11.54
CA GLY A 83 10.91 3.82 -11.08
C GLY A 83 12.37 3.68 -11.46
N ASN A 84 12.76 2.54 -11.98
CA ASN A 84 14.14 2.25 -12.37
C ASN A 84 14.31 2.19 -13.87
N ALA A 85 13.23 2.40 -14.57
CA ALA A 85 13.29 2.39 -16.01
C ALA A 85 14.21 3.51 -16.45
N ASN A 86 15.09 3.16 -17.07
CA ASN A 86 16.01 4.18 -17.48
C ASN A 86 16.85 3.76 -18.39
#